data_49dcef1daaafc06d4da3e1ab5596786d
#
_entry.id   49dcef1daaafc06d4da3e1ab5596786d
#
_cell.length_a   1.000
_cell.length_b   1.000
_cell.length_c   1.000
_cell.angle_alpha   90.00
_cell.angle_beta   90.00
_cell.angle_gamma   90.00
#
_symmetry.space_group_name_H-M   'P 1'
#
loop_
_entity.id
_entity.type
_entity.pdbx_description
1 polymer ?
#
loop_
_entity_poly.entity_id
_entity_poly.type
_entity_poly.pdbx_seq_one_letter_code
_entity_poly.pdbx_strand_id
1 'polypeptide(L)'
;ITSVLDYAEAVDGITTYEWTITDTGIGMSREYQEHIFDPFSQEREDARSTQQGIGLGMAIVKGLIEKMGGTIEVKSEEGVGSTFIIRIPFKLAPAPDTVKKTAAQMDISGLNLLLVEDNELNAEIAETLLSDEGANLTVAEDGLQAVRMFQEKPEGYFDAILMDIMMPVMDGLTATKTIRSLKHPDAETIPIIAMTANAFREDKEKCLAAGMNAHLAKPIKIENVKRILCEYCV
;
A
#
# COMPACT_ATOMS: atom_id res chain seq x y z
N ILE A 1 -3.59 19.56 -9.68
CA ILE A 1 -3.92 19.36 -8.26
C ILE A 1 -2.63 19.17 -7.49
N THR A 2 -2.45 19.90 -6.40
CA THR A 2 -1.33 19.75 -5.47
C THR A 2 -1.88 19.36 -4.11
N SER A 3 -1.21 18.45 -3.41
CA SER A 3 -1.56 18.09 -2.03
C SER A 3 -0.34 18.22 -1.12
N VAL A 4 -0.56 18.78 0.06
CA VAL A 4 0.46 18.90 1.11
C VAL A 4 -0.09 18.24 2.36
N LEU A 5 0.75 17.48 3.06
CA LEU A 5 0.44 16.90 4.36
C LEU A 5 1.35 17.53 5.40
N ASP A 6 0.77 18.08 6.43
CA ASP A 6 1.47 18.59 7.61
C ASP A 6 0.88 17.97 8.88
N TYR A 7 1.55 18.11 10.03
CA TYR A 7 1.06 17.60 11.31
C TYR A 7 1.51 18.48 12.47
N ALA A 8 0.65 18.61 13.46
CA ALA A 8 0.97 19.30 14.70
C ALA A 8 1.74 18.39 15.67
N GLU A 9 2.57 18.98 16.54
CA GLU A 9 3.18 18.23 17.63
C GLU A 9 2.11 17.55 18.49
N ALA A 10 2.41 16.32 18.94
CA ALA A 10 1.44 15.55 19.71
C ALA A 10 1.22 16.16 21.10
N VAL A 11 -0.05 16.32 21.46
CA VAL A 11 -0.48 16.72 22.81
C VAL A 11 -1.31 15.58 23.37
N ASP A 12 -1.00 15.13 24.58
CA ASP A 12 -1.68 14.01 25.27
C ASP A 12 -1.78 12.72 24.41
N GLY A 13 -0.77 12.44 23.59
CA GLY A 13 -0.73 11.26 22.71
C GLY A 13 -1.68 11.37 21.51
N ILE A 14 -2.14 12.55 21.18
CA ILE A 14 -2.94 12.85 19.97
C ILE A 14 -2.15 13.82 19.11
N THR A 15 -2.00 13.52 17.83
CA THR A 15 -1.49 14.43 16.80
C THR A 15 -2.60 14.73 15.79
N THR A 16 -2.63 15.95 15.28
CA THR A 16 -3.58 16.35 14.22
C THR A 16 -2.84 16.46 12.91
N TYR A 17 -3.27 15.67 11.94
CA TYR A 17 -2.80 15.79 10.57
C TYR A 17 -3.65 16.79 9.81
N GLU A 18 -2.99 17.65 9.05
CA GLU A 18 -3.62 18.62 8.15
C GLU A 18 -3.28 18.26 6.71
N TRP A 19 -4.30 18.03 5.89
CA TRP A 19 -4.17 17.88 4.44
C TRP A 19 -4.70 19.12 3.76
N THR A 20 -3.84 19.76 2.97
CA THR A 20 -4.22 20.87 2.08
C THR A 20 -4.21 20.36 0.65
N ILE A 21 -5.38 20.38 0.00
CA ILE A 21 -5.55 19.92 -1.39
C ILE A 21 -5.99 21.13 -2.21
N THR A 22 -5.16 21.51 -3.17
CA THR A 22 -5.38 22.68 -4.04
C THR A 22 -5.50 22.26 -5.50
N ASP A 23 -6.50 22.77 -6.19
CA ASP A 23 -6.65 22.70 -7.64
C ASP A 23 -6.66 24.10 -8.29
N THR A 24 -6.39 24.16 -9.57
CA THR A 24 -6.46 25.35 -10.42
C THR A 24 -7.64 25.24 -11.40
N GLY A 25 -8.77 24.72 -10.92
CA GLY A 25 -10.01 24.57 -11.69
C GLY A 25 -10.79 25.86 -11.83
N ILE A 26 -12.06 25.72 -12.16
CA ILE A 26 -12.96 26.86 -12.36
C ILE A 26 -13.26 27.64 -11.07
N GLY A 27 -12.93 27.06 -9.89
CA GLY A 27 -13.32 27.61 -8.61
C GLY A 27 -14.83 27.52 -8.35
N MET A 28 -15.28 28.17 -7.29
CA MET A 28 -16.67 28.16 -6.84
C MET A 28 -17.11 29.56 -6.39
N SER A 29 -18.37 29.90 -6.62
CA SER A 29 -18.97 31.12 -6.13
C SER A 29 -18.98 31.14 -4.60
N ARG A 30 -18.97 32.35 -4.02
CA ARG A 30 -19.00 32.51 -2.56
C ARG A 30 -20.28 31.94 -1.93
N GLU A 31 -21.39 32.05 -2.66
CA GLU A 31 -22.69 31.51 -2.23
C GLU A 31 -22.65 29.98 -2.20
N TYR A 32 -22.06 29.33 -3.23
CA TYR A 32 -21.99 27.87 -3.28
C TYR A 32 -21.03 27.30 -2.24
N GLN A 33 -19.97 28.00 -1.87
CA GLN A 33 -19.03 27.54 -0.83
C GLN A 33 -19.73 27.32 0.54
N GLU A 34 -20.81 28.05 0.83
CA GLU A 34 -21.60 27.86 2.07
C GLU A 34 -22.41 26.56 2.03
N HIS A 35 -22.71 26.05 0.83
CA HIS A 35 -23.58 24.90 0.59
C HIS A 35 -22.90 23.67 0.01
N ILE A 36 -21.60 23.72 -0.30
CA ILE A 36 -20.89 22.61 -0.95
C ILE A 36 -20.95 21.29 -0.19
N PHE A 37 -21.13 21.36 1.12
CA PHE A 37 -21.24 20.20 2.00
C PHE A 37 -22.69 19.77 2.27
N ASP A 38 -23.69 20.48 1.74
CA ASP A 38 -25.08 20.11 1.88
C ASP A 38 -25.42 18.94 0.94
N PRO A 39 -26.21 17.95 1.37
CA PRO A 39 -26.66 16.89 0.49
C PRO A 39 -27.40 17.41 -0.73
N PHE A 40 -27.11 16.84 -1.90
CA PHE A 40 -27.71 17.22 -3.19
C PHE A 40 -27.38 18.63 -3.68
N SER A 41 -26.40 19.31 -3.10
CA SER A 41 -25.95 20.61 -3.53
C SER A 41 -25.13 20.53 -4.81
N GLN A 42 -25.45 21.41 -5.79
CA GLN A 42 -24.75 21.55 -7.07
C GLN A 42 -24.73 23.05 -7.45
N GLU A 43 -23.58 23.54 -7.93
CA GLU A 43 -23.43 24.97 -8.25
C GLU A 43 -24.13 25.38 -9.55
N ARG A 44 -24.20 24.48 -10.54
CA ARG A 44 -24.79 24.74 -11.86
C ARG A 44 -25.52 23.53 -12.40
N GLU A 45 -26.74 23.74 -12.87
CA GLU A 45 -27.46 22.82 -13.76
C GLU A 45 -27.06 23.08 -15.24
N ASP A 46 -25.78 23.08 -15.58
CA ASP A 46 -25.40 23.23 -16.98
C ASP A 46 -25.69 21.92 -17.74
N ALA A 47 -26.66 22.00 -18.64
CA ALA A 47 -27.13 20.95 -19.56
C ALA A 47 -26.03 20.36 -20.47
N ARG A 48 -24.77 20.72 -20.28
CA ARG A 48 -23.61 20.28 -21.08
C ARG A 48 -22.65 19.33 -20.40
N SER A 49 -22.80 19.09 -19.09
CA SER A 49 -21.95 18.09 -18.41
C SER A 49 -22.63 16.72 -18.52
N THR A 50 -22.04 15.83 -19.30
CA THR A 50 -22.47 14.42 -19.48
C THR A 50 -22.25 13.56 -18.23
N GLN A 51 -21.77 14.12 -17.12
CA GLN A 51 -21.60 13.45 -15.82
C GLN A 51 -22.27 14.28 -14.73
N GLN A 52 -23.59 14.16 -14.61
CA GLN A 52 -24.35 14.69 -13.49
C GLN A 52 -24.01 13.87 -12.24
N GLY A 53 -23.18 14.43 -11.35
CA GLY A 53 -23.02 13.91 -9.99
C GLY A 53 -24.31 14.15 -9.19
N ILE A 54 -24.67 13.24 -8.29
CA ILE A 54 -25.89 13.35 -7.46
C ILE A 54 -25.75 14.44 -6.38
N GLY A 55 -24.60 15.11 -6.22
CA GLY A 55 -24.36 16.12 -5.17
C GLY A 55 -24.19 15.53 -3.77
N LEU A 56 -23.90 14.24 -3.63
CA LEU A 56 -23.73 13.58 -2.32
C LEU A 56 -22.27 13.47 -1.87
N GLY A 57 -21.30 13.59 -2.80
CA GLY A 57 -19.89 13.30 -2.53
C GLY A 57 -19.30 14.11 -1.38
N MET A 58 -19.45 15.43 -1.42
CA MET A 58 -18.88 16.32 -0.41
C MET A 58 -19.59 16.24 0.95
N ALA A 59 -20.89 16.00 0.96
CA ALA A 59 -21.65 15.72 2.18
C ALA A 59 -21.18 14.44 2.88
N ILE A 60 -20.93 13.38 2.11
CA ILE A 60 -20.37 12.11 2.63
C ILE A 60 -18.95 12.33 3.19
N VAL A 61 -18.08 13.03 2.45
CA VAL A 61 -16.72 13.36 2.88
C VAL A 61 -16.74 14.11 4.22
N LYS A 62 -17.55 15.18 4.33
CA LYS A 62 -17.70 15.93 5.58
C LYS A 62 -18.17 15.03 6.72
N GLY A 63 -19.21 14.23 6.51
CA GLY A 63 -19.74 13.32 7.53
C GLY A 63 -18.73 12.27 8.00
N LEU A 64 -17.86 11.77 7.12
CA LEU A 64 -16.78 10.84 7.49
C LEU A 64 -15.70 11.55 8.32
N ILE A 65 -15.27 12.74 7.91
CA ILE A 65 -14.27 13.54 8.63
C ILE A 65 -14.77 13.89 10.04
N GLU A 66 -16.02 14.33 10.16
CA GLU A 66 -16.66 14.64 11.46
C GLU A 66 -16.76 13.40 12.36
N LYS A 67 -17.09 12.24 11.82
CA LYS A 67 -17.07 10.96 12.57
C LYS A 67 -15.68 10.56 13.05
N MET A 68 -14.64 11.00 12.38
CA MET A 68 -13.25 10.84 12.80
C MET A 68 -12.79 11.91 13.78
N GLY A 69 -13.68 12.82 14.19
CA GLY A 69 -13.36 13.94 15.09
C GLY A 69 -12.61 15.08 14.40
N GLY A 70 -12.59 15.10 13.07
CA GLY A 70 -11.88 16.09 12.26
C GLY A 70 -12.77 17.23 11.77
N THR A 71 -12.16 18.13 11.00
CA THR A 71 -12.81 19.28 10.34
C THR A 71 -12.40 19.36 8.89
N ILE A 72 -13.27 19.93 8.05
CA ILE A 72 -13.00 20.27 6.67
C ILE A 72 -13.42 21.70 6.39
N GLU A 73 -12.55 22.45 5.73
CA GLU A 73 -12.76 23.83 5.28
C GLU A 73 -12.52 23.92 3.78
N VAL A 74 -13.21 24.85 3.12
CA VAL A 74 -13.00 25.16 1.70
C VAL A 74 -12.70 26.66 1.54
N LYS A 75 -11.77 26.95 0.65
CA LYS A 75 -11.46 28.30 0.16
C LYS A 75 -11.42 28.22 -1.35
N SER A 76 -12.22 29.03 -2.03
CA SER A 76 -12.29 28.99 -3.50
C SER A 76 -12.53 30.38 -4.06
N GLU A 77 -12.09 30.59 -5.29
CA GLU A 77 -12.32 31.81 -6.07
C GLU A 77 -12.61 31.41 -7.52
N GLU A 78 -13.69 31.96 -8.06
CA GLU A 78 -14.10 31.69 -9.46
C GLU A 78 -12.99 32.06 -10.44
N GLY A 79 -12.67 31.15 -11.35
CA GLY A 79 -11.61 31.31 -12.34
C GLY A 79 -10.18 31.09 -11.81
N VAL A 80 -9.98 30.85 -10.52
CA VAL A 80 -8.67 30.62 -9.90
C VAL A 80 -8.49 29.18 -9.47
N GLY A 81 -9.51 28.61 -8.78
CA GLY A 81 -9.48 27.23 -8.29
C GLY A 81 -9.98 27.11 -6.85
N SER A 82 -9.75 25.93 -6.25
CA SER A 82 -10.23 25.61 -4.90
C SER A 82 -9.13 25.01 -4.04
N THR A 83 -9.21 25.27 -2.75
CA THR A 83 -8.35 24.69 -1.73
C THR A 83 -9.21 24.10 -0.62
N PHE A 84 -9.05 22.80 -0.37
CA PHE A 84 -9.67 22.08 0.74
C PHE A 84 -8.63 21.85 1.81
N ILE A 85 -9.00 22.15 3.08
CA ILE A 85 -8.14 21.96 4.26
C ILE A 85 -8.86 20.97 5.17
N ILE A 86 -8.27 19.82 5.38
CA ILE A 86 -8.82 18.71 6.17
C ILE A 86 -7.93 18.51 7.39
N ARG A 87 -8.49 18.50 8.60
CA ARG A 87 -7.77 18.23 9.84
C ARG A 87 -8.39 17.05 10.54
N ILE A 88 -7.58 16.03 10.84
CA ILE A 88 -8.05 14.83 11.54
C ILE A 88 -7.10 14.51 12.70
N PRO A 89 -7.63 14.38 13.93
CA PRO A 89 -6.85 13.96 15.09
C PRO A 89 -6.64 12.43 15.07
N PHE A 90 -5.42 11.99 15.33
CA PHE A 90 -5.07 10.57 15.46
C PHE A 90 -4.39 10.32 16.82
N LYS A 91 -4.78 9.25 17.47
CA LYS A 91 -4.04 8.76 18.62
C LYS A 91 -2.71 8.17 18.14
N LEU A 92 -1.62 8.59 18.76
CA LEU A 92 -0.33 7.95 18.54
C LEU A 92 -0.41 6.53 19.09
N ALA A 93 -0.16 5.55 18.23
CA ALA A 93 0.13 4.21 18.70
C ALA A 93 1.42 4.24 19.52
N PRO A 94 1.53 3.49 20.63
CA PRO A 94 2.83 3.26 21.24
C PRO A 94 3.76 2.77 20.12
N ALA A 95 4.97 3.36 20.08
CA ALA A 95 5.97 2.88 19.14
C ALA A 95 6.06 1.35 19.32
N PRO A 96 5.92 0.57 18.24
CA PRO A 96 6.15 -0.86 18.38
C PRO A 96 7.53 -1.01 19.02
N ASP A 97 7.66 -1.88 20.04
CA ASP A 97 8.94 -2.30 20.62
C ASP A 97 9.75 -3.07 19.54
N THR A 98 9.94 -2.43 18.40
CA THR A 98 10.93 -2.87 17.43
C THR A 98 12.27 -2.53 18.06
N VAL A 99 12.94 -3.53 18.59
CA VAL A 99 14.40 -3.52 18.68
C VAL A 99 14.87 -2.97 17.32
N LYS A 100 15.28 -1.71 17.30
CA LYS A 100 15.90 -1.10 16.12
C LYS A 100 17.21 -1.84 15.92
N LYS A 101 17.18 -2.97 15.19
CA LYS A 101 18.35 -3.38 14.43
C LYS A 101 18.67 -2.16 13.58
N THR A 102 19.79 -1.51 13.85
CA THR A 102 20.24 -0.36 13.06
C THR A 102 20.31 -0.78 11.60
N ALA A 103 19.96 0.11 10.66
CA ALA A 103 19.96 -0.18 9.23
C ALA A 103 21.29 -0.80 8.74
N ALA A 104 22.39 -0.57 9.44
CA ALA A 104 23.71 -1.18 9.24
C ALA A 104 23.78 -2.70 9.59
N GLN A 105 22.75 -3.29 10.20
CA GLN A 105 22.68 -4.72 10.56
C GLN A 105 21.68 -5.51 9.70
N MET A 106 21.00 -4.86 8.73
CA MET A 106 20.04 -5.51 7.84
C MET A 106 20.74 -5.80 6.51
N ASP A 107 21.57 -6.83 6.51
CA ASP A 107 22.30 -7.29 5.32
C ASP A 107 21.50 -8.43 4.67
N ILE A 108 21.18 -8.25 3.39
CA ILE A 108 20.51 -9.25 2.55
C ILE A 108 21.42 -9.72 1.42
N SER A 109 22.70 -9.33 1.45
CA SER A 109 23.66 -9.73 0.43
C SER A 109 23.83 -11.25 0.40
N GLY A 110 23.85 -11.79 -0.81
CA GLY A 110 23.98 -13.21 -1.06
C GLY A 110 22.70 -14.03 -0.89
N LEU A 111 21.58 -13.47 -0.38
CA LEU A 111 20.31 -14.19 -0.35
C LEU A 111 19.81 -14.49 -1.77
N ASN A 112 19.35 -15.71 -1.99
CA ASN A 112 18.72 -16.14 -3.24
C ASN A 112 17.20 -16.02 -3.11
N LEU A 113 16.61 -15.05 -3.78
CA LEU A 113 15.20 -14.72 -3.68
C LEU A 113 14.45 -15.13 -4.95
N LEU A 114 13.29 -15.75 -4.80
CA LEU A 114 12.34 -15.94 -5.89
C LEU A 114 11.33 -14.79 -5.86
N LEU A 115 11.42 -13.89 -6.83
CA LEU A 115 10.49 -12.77 -7.03
C LEU A 115 9.38 -13.19 -7.98
N VAL A 116 8.13 -13.10 -7.57
CA VAL A 116 6.96 -13.48 -8.38
C VAL A 116 6.10 -12.25 -8.59
N GLU A 117 6.07 -11.74 -9.81
CA GLU A 117 5.41 -10.49 -10.20
C GLU A 117 5.04 -10.57 -11.69
N ASP A 118 3.79 -10.31 -12.03
CA ASP A 118 3.27 -10.37 -13.41
C ASP A 118 3.48 -9.08 -14.20
N ASN A 119 3.75 -7.99 -13.53
CA ASN A 119 4.04 -6.70 -14.17
C ASN A 119 5.56 -6.51 -14.34
N GLU A 120 6.01 -6.55 -15.61
CA GLU A 120 7.43 -6.45 -15.98
C GLU A 120 8.13 -5.22 -15.34
N LEU A 121 7.48 -4.05 -15.35
CA LEU A 121 8.04 -2.84 -14.76
C LEU A 121 8.19 -2.95 -13.23
N ASN A 122 7.21 -3.53 -12.55
CA ASN A 122 7.31 -3.74 -11.10
C ASN A 122 8.40 -4.75 -10.77
N ALA A 123 8.53 -5.82 -11.57
CA ALA A 123 9.56 -6.82 -11.42
C ALA A 123 10.96 -6.19 -11.60
N GLU A 124 11.16 -5.40 -12.65
CA GLU A 124 12.43 -4.70 -12.94
C GLU A 124 12.82 -3.73 -11.79
N ILE A 125 11.85 -2.97 -11.27
CA ILE A 125 12.07 -2.07 -10.13
C ILE A 125 12.49 -2.86 -8.89
N ALA A 126 11.77 -3.94 -8.56
CA ALA A 126 12.05 -4.76 -7.40
C ALA A 126 13.41 -5.47 -7.54
N GLU A 127 13.71 -6.01 -8.73
CA GLU A 127 14.98 -6.66 -9.05
C GLU A 127 16.15 -5.67 -8.88
N THR A 128 16.04 -4.47 -9.44
CA THR A 128 17.07 -3.44 -9.31
C THR A 128 17.30 -3.09 -7.83
N LEU A 129 16.24 -2.77 -7.09
CA LEU A 129 16.34 -2.38 -5.68
C LEU A 129 16.98 -3.46 -4.80
N LEU A 130 16.66 -4.73 -5.02
CA LEU A 130 17.17 -5.84 -4.21
C LEU A 130 18.57 -6.27 -4.64
N SER A 131 18.87 -6.22 -5.94
CA SER A 131 20.20 -6.51 -6.48
C SER A 131 21.23 -5.45 -6.05
N ASP A 132 20.85 -4.19 -5.98
CA ASP A 132 21.71 -3.11 -5.46
C ASP A 132 22.09 -3.32 -3.98
N GLU A 133 21.28 -4.07 -3.23
CA GLU A 133 21.57 -4.50 -1.84
C GLU A 133 22.29 -5.87 -1.77
N GLY A 134 22.69 -6.42 -2.92
CA GLY A 134 23.49 -7.63 -3.04
C GLY A 134 22.71 -8.95 -3.01
N ALA A 135 21.39 -8.93 -3.10
CA ALA A 135 20.60 -10.17 -3.22
C ALA A 135 20.64 -10.73 -4.65
N ASN A 136 20.55 -12.06 -4.79
CA ASN A 136 20.43 -12.74 -6.07
C ASN A 136 18.93 -13.00 -6.36
N LEU A 137 18.45 -12.56 -7.52
CA LEU A 137 17.05 -12.69 -7.89
C LEU A 137 16.84 -13.74 -8.98
N THR A 138 15.78 -14.54 -8.82
CA THR A 138 15.15 -15.32 -9.87
C THR A 138 13.73 -14.82 -10.02
N VAL A 139 13.32 -14.40 -11.21
CA VAL A 139 12.00 -13.81 -11.46
C VAL A 139 11.07 -14.83 -12.09
N ALA A 140 9.84 -14.90 -11.59
CA ALA A 140 8.73 -15.65 -12.18
C ALA A 140 7.57 -14.68 -12.49
N GLU A 141 6.93 -14.83 -13.64
CA GLU A 141 5.90 -13.93 -14.17
C GLU A 141 4.48 -14.30 -13.66
N ASP A 142 4.32 -15.46 -13.07
CA ASP A 142 3.07 -15.96 -12.50
C ASP A 142 3.30 -17.03 -11.43
N GLY A 143 2.24 -17.35 -10.68
CA GLY A 143 2.31 -18.36 -9.64
C GLY A 143 2.61 -19.77 -10.12
N LEU A 144 2.22 -20.14 -11.35
CA LEU A 144 2.51 -21.46 -11.91
C LEU A 144 4.00 -21.61 -12.25
N GLN A 145 4.60 -20.55 -12.80
CA GLN A 145 6.03 -20.50 -13.08
C GLN A 145 6.82 -20.58 -11.77
N ALA A 146 6.39 -19.82 -10.74
CA ALA A 146 7.01 -19.85 -9.42
C ALA A 146 7.01 -21.25 -8.79
N VAL A 147 5.88 -21.96 -8.85
CA VAL A 147 5.77 -23.36 -8.35
C VAL A 147 6.75 -24.29 -9.07
N ARG A 148 6.84 -24.19 -10.39
CA ARG A 148 7.77 -25.01 -11.20
C ARG A 148 9.22 -24.70 -10.85
N MET A 149 9.60 -23.42 -10.83
CA MET A 149 10.96 -22.99 -10.50
C MET A 149 11.37 -23.46 -9.11
N PHE A 150 10.48 -23.32 -8.12
CA PHE A 150 10.73 -23.81 -6.76
C PHE A 150 10.93 -25.32 -6.72
N GLN A 151 10.06 -26.07 -7.40
CA GLN A 151 10.11 -27.54 -7.41
C GLN A 151 11.37 -28.10 -8.08
N GLU A 152 11.91 -27.42 -9.09
CA GLU A 152 13.09 -27.84 -9.88
C GLU A 152 14.42 -27.58 -9.17
N LYS A 153 14.43 -26.72 -8.16
CA LYS A 153 15.66 -26.35 -7.43
C LYS A 153 15.93 -27.33 -6.27
N PRO A 154 17.20 -27.53 -5.89
CA PRO A 154 17.54 -28.36 -4.74
C PRO A 154 17.14 -27.65 -3.42
N GLU A 155 17.13 -28.45 -2.34
CA GLU A 155 16.99 -27.96 -0.98
C GLU A 155 17.95 -26.79 -0.66
N GLY A 156 17.46 -25.75 -0.01
CA GLY A 156 18.24 -24.58 0.40
C GLY A 156 18.68 -23.67 -0.76
N TYR A 157 18.11 -23.83 -1.97
CA TYR A 157 18.46 -22.96 -3.09
C TYR A 157 17.88 -21.56 -2.95
N PHE A 158 16.61 -21.43 -2.53
CA PHE A 158 15.97 -20.16 -2.25
C PHE A 158 15.91 -19.91 -0.75
N ASP A 159 16.26 -18.70 -0.34
CA ASP A 159 16.15 -18.25 1.05
C ASP A 159 14.76 -17.70 1.38
N ALA A 160 14.07 -17.09 0.40
CA ALA A 160 12.70 -16.62 0.52
C ALA A 160 12.02 -16.47 -0.85
N ILE A 161 10.69 -16.37 -0.81
CA ILE A 161 9.83 -16.06 -1.95
C ILE A 161 9.09 -14.75 -1.69
N LEU A 162 9.25 -13.76 -2.57
CA LEU A 162 8.45 -12.53 -2.63
C LEU A 162 7.32 -12.77 -3.64
N MET A 163 6.08 -12.86 -3.17
CA MET A 163 4.94 -13.35 -3.94
C MET A 163 3.88 -12.26 -4.11
N ASP A 164 3.65 -11.80 -5.33
CA ASP A 164 2.44 -11.01 -5.60
C ASP A 164 1.18 -11.86 -5.37
N ILE A 165 0.15 -11.24 -4.83
CA ILE A 165 -1.13 -11.89 -4.59
C ILE A 165 -1.97 -11.93 -5.87
N MET A 166 -1.98 -10.83 -6.63
CA MET A 166 -2.90 -10.62 -7.75
C MET A 166 -2.18 -10.82 -9.08
N MET A 167 -2.17 -12.05 -9.57
CA MET A 167 -1.53 -12.42 -10.85
C MET A 167 -2.48 -13.24 -11.72
N PRO A 168 -2.33 -13.17 -13.06
CA PRO A 168 -3.03 -14.06 -14.00
C PRO A 168 -2.53 -15.50 -13.88
N VAL A 169 -3.19 -16.43 -14.54
CA VAL A 169 -2.88 -17.87 -14.62
C VAL A 169 -2.99 -18.56 -13.26
N MET A 170 -2.16 -18.20 -12.28
CA MET A 170 -2.21 -18.67 -10.89
C MET A 170 -1.90 -17.52 -9.95
N ASP A 171 -2.86 -17.18 -9.09
CA ASP A 171 -2.70 -16.17 -8.05
C ASP A 171 -1.73 -16.61 -6.95
N GLY A 172 -1.20 -15.63 -6.18
CA GLY A 172 -0.19 -15.90 -5.17
C GLY A 172 -0.68 -16.75 -4.00
N LEU A 173 -1.97 -16.68 -3.63
CA LEU A 173 -2.52 -17.51 -2.57
C LEU A 173 -2.59 -18.98 -2.99
N THR A 174 -3.00 -19.23 -4.23
CA THR A 174 -3.03 -20.57 -4.83
C THR A 174 -1.64 -21.11 -5.02
N ALA A 175 -0.69 -20.30 -5.51
CA ALA A 175 0.72 -20.67 -5.65
C ALA A 175 1.33 -21.06 -4.30
N THR A 176 1.09 -20.25 -3.25
CA THR A 176 1.56 -20.55 -1.88
C THR A 176 1.04 -21.89 -1.37
N LYS A 177 -0.28 -22.13 -1.46
CA LYS A 177 -0.87 -23.41 -1.05
C LYS A 177 -0.27 -24.60 -1.82
N THR A 178 -0.02 -24.41 -3.12
CA THR A 178 0.59 -25.42 -3.98
C THR A 178 2.02 -25.70 -3.53
N ILE A 179 2.86 -24.66 -3.33
CA ILE A 179 4.23 -24.79 -2.82
C ILE A 179 4.23 -25.55 -1.49
N ARG A 180 3.36 -25.16 -0.53
CA ARG A 180 3.26 -25.80 0.79
C ARG A 180 2.86 -27.28 0.72
N SER A 181 2.21 -27.71 -0.36
CA SER A 181 1.79 -29.10 -0.60
C SER A 181 2.80 -29.97 -1.38
N LEU A 182 3.88 -29.36 -1.89
CA LEU A 182 4.89 -30.09 -2.64
C LEU A 182 5.67 -31.06 -1.75
N LYS A 183 6.13 -32.16 -2.35
CA LYS A 183 7.10 -33.06 -1.73
C LYS A 183 8.54 -32.51 -1.90
N HIS A 184 8.76 -31.32 -1.39
CA HIS A 184 10.06 -30.64 -1.42
C HIS A 184 10.49 -30.34 0.03
N PRO A 185 11.78 -30.53 0.41
CA PRO A 185 12.22 -30.35 1.79
C PRO A 185 11.88 -28.97 2.36
N ASP A 186 12.04 -27.91 1.56
CA ASP A 186 11.79 -26.53 1.99
C ASP A 186 10.31 -26.11 1.88
N ALA A 187 9.43 -26.95 1.35
CA ALA A 187 8.05 -26.56 1.04
C ALA A 187 7.27 -26.02 2.27
N GLU A 188 7.50 -26.58 3.45
CA GLU A 188 6.85 -26.17 4.68
C GLU A 188 7.53 -24.98 5.36
N THR A 189 8.85 -24.80 5.16
CA THR A 189 9.69 -23.89 5.95
C THR A 189 10.10 -22.63 5.22
N ILE A 190 10.22 -22.64 3.88
CA ILE A 190 10.65 -21.47 3.13
C ILE A 190 9.76 -20.24 3.44
N PRO A 191 10.36 -19.10 3.81
CA PRO A 191 9.61 -17.87 4.00
C PRO A 191 8.93 -17.42 2.70
N ILE A 192 7.59 -17.26 2.73
CA ILE A 192 6.82 -16.70 1.64
C ILE A 192 6.21 -15.37 2.11
N ILE A 193 6.61 -14.29 1.46
CA ILE A 193 6.26 -12.93 1.82
C ILE A 193 5.32 -12.38 0.76
N ALA A 194 4.07 -12.09 1.14
CA ALA A 194 3.08 -11.51 0.24
C ALA A 194 3.46 -10.08 -0.17
N MET A 195 3.32 -9.76 -1.44
CA MET A 195 3.34 -8.39 -1.96
C MET A 195 1.92 -7.99 -2.33
N THR A 196 1.37 -6.93 -1.73
CA THR A 196 -0.04 -6.54 -1.91
C THR A 196 -0.19 -5.06 -2.16
N ALA A 197 -1.09 -4.67 -3.06
CA ALA A 197 -1.50 -3.27 -3.23
C ALA A 197 -2.29 -2.74 -2.03
N ASN A 198 -2.86 -3.64 -1.22
CA ASN A 198 -3.77 -3.30 -0.12
C ASN A 198 -3.29 -3.95 1.19
N ALA A 199 -2.97 -3.12 2.18
CA ALA A 199 -2.52 -3.58 3.50
C ALA A 199 -3.68 -3.77 4.50
N PHE A 200 -4.92 -4.03 4.03
CA PHE A 200 -6.06 -4.20 4.91
C PHE A 200 -6.01 -5.53 5.68
N ARG A 201 -6.61 -5.51 6.87
CA ARG A 201 -6.59 -6.62 7.84
C ARG A 201 -7.11 -7.93 7.25
N GLU A 202 -8.15 -7.86 6.41
CA GLU A 202 -8.75 -9.04 5.77
C GLU A 202 -7.81 -9.77 4.80
N ASP A 203 -6.98 -9.03 4.07
CA ASP A 203 -6.02 -9.62 3.15
C ASP A 203 -4.86 -10.29 3.89
N LYS A 204 -4.44 -9.72 5.03
CA LYS A 204 -3.45 -10.34 5.90
C LYS A 204 -3.90 -11.70 6.43
N GLU A 205 -5.15 -11.81 6.87
CA GLU A 205 -5.71 -13.07 7.38
C GLU A 205 -5.75 -14.15 6.29
N LYS A 206 -6.10 -13.78 5.04
CA LYS A 206 -6.07 -14.69 3.89
C LYS A 206 -4.65 -15.18 3.55
N CYS A 207 -3.67 -14.28 3.58
CA CYS A 207 -2.27 -14.63 3.32
C CYS A 207 -1.75 -15.64 4.37
N LEU A 208 -1.97 -15.37 5.64
CA LEU A 208 -1.58 -16.29 6.72
C LEU A 208 -2.30 -17.63 6.61
N ALA A 209 -3.60 -17.64 6.30
CA ALA A 209 -4.37 -18.88 6.10
C ALA A 209 -3.90 -19.69 4.87
N ALA A 210 -3.29 -19.04 3.88
CA ALA A 210 -2.67 -19.70 2.73
C ALA A 210 -1.28 -20.29 3.04
N GLY A 211 -0.67 -19.92 4.18
CA GLY A 211 0.67 -20.37 4.59
C GLY A 211 1.78 -19.37 4.28
N MET A 212 1.46 -18.10 4.03
CA MET A 212 2.46 -17.02 3.92
C MET A 212 2.92 -16.57 5.31
N ASN A 213 4.17 -16.10 5.41
CA ASN A 213 4.80 -15.74 6.68
C ASN A 213 4.64 -14.26 7.03
N ALA A 214 4.71 -13.39 6.02
CA ALA A 214 4.63 -11.94 6.18
C ALA A 214 3.98 -11.28 4.96
N HIS A 215 3.81 -9.96 5.03
CA HIS A 215 3.30 -9.17 3.90
C HIS A 215 4.05 -7.84 3.77
N LEU A 216 4.16 -7.36 2.53
CA LEU A 216 4.73 -6.10 2.10
C LEU A 216 3.68 -5.32 1.30
N ALA A 217 3.51 -4.04 1.59
CA ALA A 217 2.68 -3.17 0.78
C ALA A 217 3.44 -2.71 -0.48
N LYS A 218 2.80 -2.71 -1.62
CA LYS A 218 3.29 -2.07 -2.85
C LYS A 218 2.97 -0.55 -2.81
N PRO A 219 3.85 0.34 -3.29
CA PRO A 219 5.16 0.06 -3.85
C PRO A 219 6.17 -0.42 -2.80
N ILE A 220 7.05 -1.34 -3.20
CA ILE A 220 8.04 -1.95 -2.32
C ILE A 220 9.03 -0.89 -1.84
N LYS A 221 9.25 -0.82 -0.52
CA LYS A 221 10.27 -0.01 0.11
C LYS A 221 11.38 -0.91 0.62
N ILE A 222 12.61 -0.67 0.20
CA ILE A 222 13.74 -1.53 0.48
C ILE A 222 13.97 -1.78 1.98
N GLU A 223 13.75 -0.76 2.82
CA GLU A 223 13.90 -0.88 4.27
C GLU A 223 12.92 -1.90 4.87
N ASN A 224 11.69 -1.95 4.34
CA ASN A 224 10.68 -2.90 4.80
C ASN A 224 11.01 -4.33 4.36
N VAL A 225 11.50 -4.49 3.13
CA VAL A 225 11.93 -5.80 2.61
C VAL A 225 13.11 -6.33 3.41
N LYS A 226 14.15 -5.53 3.61
CA LYS A 226 15.34 -5.88 4.42
C LYS A 226 14.93 -6.31 5.83
N ARG A 227 14.06 -5.54 6.47
CA ARG A 227 13.58 -5.86 7.82
C ARG A 227 12.90 -7.23 7.87
N ILE A 228 12.00 -7.52 6.93
CA ILE A 228 11.27 -8.79 6.88
C ILE A 228 12.22 -9.94 6.52
N LEU A 229 13.07 -9.79 5.50
CA LEU A 229 14.02 -10.84 5.14
C LEU A 229 14.98 -11.16 6.29
N CYS A 230 15.48 -10.16 7.01
CA CYS A 230 16.33 -10.40 8.19
C CYS A 230 15.58 -11.01 9.39
N GLU A 231 14.26 -10.91 9.44
CA GLU A 231 13.44 -11.55 10.47
C GLU A 231 13.27 -13.05 10.20
N TYR A 232 13.19 -13.45 8.92
CA TYR A 232 12.85 -14.82 8.53
C TYR A 232 14.01 -15.63 7.94
N CYS A 233 15.06 -14.99 7.41
CA CYS A 233 16.16 -15.67 6.67
C CYS A 233 17.53 -15.57 7.36
N VAL A 234 17.68 -14.72 8.41
CA VAL A 234 18.97 -14.47 9.11
C VAL A 234 18.84 -14.73 10.65
#